data_73772b6fbefe2b77ce6f599de8a2a661
#
_entry.id   73772b6fbefe2b77ce6f599de8a2a661
#
_cell.length_a   1.000
_cell.length_b   1.000
_cell.length_c   1.000
_cell.angle_alpha   90.00
_cell.angle_beta   90.00
_cell.angle_gamma   90.00
#
_symmetry.space_group_name_H-M   'P 1'
#
loop_
_entity.id
_entity.type
_entity.pdbx_description
1 polymer ?
#
loop_
_entity_poly.entity_id
_entity_poly.type
_entity_poly.pdbx_seq_one_letter_code
_entity_poly.pdbx_strand_id
1 'polypeptide(L)'
;MGIWQDVRIKFGNELEFVDTHVITDLPLPDTTSVNFIVQAEIYNSSKTTRTANLHFNIGGLSAVYPVSLNANEKRMIKLTSNECKELQMKNPRLWWPNGYGEQYLYDASLSLISSGKDTLDVKKMRIGIRELEYELSAYEDNSPIVRLNYNPTAALQDGKPAFDTVKRKKTDNKVRYTNYDGEFVPYLLKPVSSQGIELIKDSLMKEYMVIKVNGQRIYCKGGNWGMDDGMKRVSRERLEPALKLHKNMNYNMIRNWTGESTEEVFYELCDEYGMLVMNDFWLSTDGFNLNPLDNCLFVRNVTETVRCFRNHPSIALWCARNEGFATNELEYMLAATLAKEDGSRHYTGNSRSLNSSGSGPWRYQFDAGWYYRSLAGGFRSEVGTPSLPTAETVREFMAEEDTWPISDVWYYHDWHNHRYGSKTFSELYKEGMDRKLGPSDNLDDFCKKAQLINYESHRAIFEAWNSKMWNDASGVLLWMSHPAWPSMVWQNYSSNGETAGAYYGTQKACRPLHIQMGLNSQHKVDIINTTLKEYRNLKVEVAVYDKEGKKIRSSQQKVSHVT
;
A
#
# COMPACT_ATOMS: atom_id res chain seq x y z
N MET A 1 2.34 0.97 -26.47
CA MET A 1 3.71 1.22 -25.99
C MET A 1 4.25 2.44 -26.73
N GLY A 2 5.13 3.20 -26.09
CA GLY A 2 5.71 4.41 -26.65
C GLY A 2 6.09 5.39 -25.55
N ILE A 3 6.50 6.60 -25.94
CA ILE A 3 6.73 7.70 -25.00
C ILE A 3 5.38 8.30 -24.67
N TRP A 4 4.94 8.19 -23.40
CA TRP A 4 3.63 8.64 -22.95
C TRP A 4 3.72 9.74 -21.88
N GLN A 5 4.92 10.03 -21.40
CA GLN A 5 5.21 11.19 -20.53
C GLN A 5 6.04 12.24 -21.29
N ASP A 6 6.16 13.42 -20.72
CA ASP A 6 6.94 14.52 -21.28
C ASP A 6 8.40 14.15 -21.49
N VAL A 7 8.93 14.55 -22.63
CA VAL A 7 10.38 14.54 -22.89
C VAL A 7 10.92 15.93 -22.65
N ARG A 8 11.87 16.07 -21.73
CA ARG A 8 12.44 17.35 -21.34
C ARG A 8 13.92 17.41 -21.65
N ILE A 9 14.38 18.56 -22.15
CA ILE A 9 15.80 18.89 -22.28
C ILE A 9 16.15 19.87 -21.16
N LYS A 10 17.08 19.46 -20.29
CA LYS A 10 17.61 20.35 -19.25
C LYS A 10 18.88 21.01 -19.76
N PHE A 11 18.90 22.33 -19.76
CA PHE A 11 20.12 23.12 -19.91
C PHE A 11 20.59 23.48 -18.51
N GLY A 12 21.75 22.95 -18.10
CA GLY A 12 22.27 23.12 -16.76
C GLY A 12 23.55 23.97 -16.73
N ASN A 13 23.91 24.39 -15.53
CA ASN A 13 25.21 24.91 -15.22
C ASN A 13 26.20 23.76 -15.04
N GLU A 14 27.48 24.09 -14.84
CA GLU A 14 28.56 23.10 -14.70
C GLU A 14 28.41 22.20 -13.46
N LEU A 15 27.69 22.64 -12.41
CA LEU A 15 27.29 21.81 -11.25
C LEU A 15 25.79 21.58 -11.28
N GLU A 16 25.37 20.32 -11.20
CA GLU A 16 23.95 19.94 -11.20
C GLU A 16 23.66 18.76 -10.26
N PHE A 17 22.42 18.68 -9.79
CA PHE A 17 21.92 17.51 -9.07
C PHE A 17 21.60 16.37 -10.07
N VAL A 18 22.22 15.23 -9.82
CA VAL A 18 21.85 13.97 -10.50
C VAL A 18 20.68 13.31 -9.77
N ASP A 19 20.74 13.30 -8.43
CA ASP A 19 19.75 12.65 -7.59
C ASP A 19 19.68 13.32 -6.21
N THR A 20 18.50 13.25 -5.56
CA THR A 20 18.30 13.83 -4.23
C THR A 20 17.36 12.97 -3.39
N HIS A 21 17.69 12.77 -2.13
CA HIS A 21 16.88 12.03 -1.17
C HIS A 21 16.88 12.71 0.20
N VAL A 22 15.71 12.91 0.77
CA VAL A 22 15.53 13.44 2.12
C VAL A 22 14.82 12.41 2.97
N ILE A 23 15.50 11.92 4.01
CA ILE A 23 14.95 10.96 4.96
C ILE A 23 14.67 11.70 6.27
N THR A 24 13.50 11.45 6.82
CA THR A 24 13.10 11.92 8.14
C THR A 24 13.37 10.83 9.18
N ASP A 25 13.92 11.22 10.32
CA ASP A 25 14.27 10.34 11.43
C ASP A 25 13.70 10.93 12.73
N LEU A 26 12.66 10.29 13.24
CA LEU A 26 12.07 10.64 14.53
C LEU A 26 12.69 9.76 15.63
N PRO A 27 13.22 10.34 16.73
CA PRO A 27 13.80 9.55 17.83
C PRO A 27 12.70 8.88 18.68
N LEU A 28 11.94 7.98 18.11
CA LEU A 28 10.81 7.31 18.75
C LEU A 28 11.18 6.72 20.13
N PRO A 29 10.30 6.82 21.13
CA PRO A 29 8.90 7.27 21.05
C PRO A 29 8.71 8.79 21.10
N ASP A 30 9.78 9.59 21.19
CA ASP A 30 9.72 11.05 21.17
C ASP A 30 9.49 11.55 19.74
N THR A 31 8.39 12.26 19.52
CA THR A 31 8.02 12.87 18.22
C THR A 31 8.12 14.41 18.25
N THR A 32 8.72 14.98 19.32
CA THR A 32 8.87 16.43 19.46
C THR A 32 10.06 17.00 18.68
N SER A 33 10.85 16.14 18.07
CA SER A 33 11.94 16.55 17.18
C SER A 33 12.08 15.59 16.01
N VAL A 34 12.67 16.05 14.91
CA VAL A 34 13.04 15.27 13.76
C VAL A 34 14.45 15.62 13.30
N ASN A 35 15.25 14.63 12.97
CA ASN A 35 16.52 14.79 12.27
C ASN A 35 16.30 14.55 10.77
N PHE A 36 17.00 15.31 9.94
CA PHE A 36 17.00 15.09 8.50
C PHE A 36 18.31 14.45 8.05
N ILE A 37 18.21 13.43 7.22
CA ILE A 37 19.32 12.87 6.46
C ILE A 37 19.14 13.34 5.04
N VAL A 38 20.04 14.21 4.57
CA VAL A 38 19.98 14.77 3.21
C VAL A 38 21.05 14.10 2.36
N GLN A 39 20.65 13.48 1.28
CA GLN A 39 21.54 12.88 0.29
C GLN A 39 21.39 13.63 -1.04
N ALA A 40 22.52 14.04 -1.62
CA ALA A 40 22.54 14.72 -2.92
C ALA A 40 23.70 14.18 -3.76
N GLU A 41 23.39 13.54 -4.87
CA GLU A 41 24.39 13.18 -5.88
C GLU A 41 24.59 14.37 -6.80
N ILE A 42 25.80 14.95 -6.81
CA ILE A 42 26.13 16.16 -7.58
C ILE A 42 27.14 15.79 -8.63
N TYR A 43 26.99 16.33 -9.83
CA TYR A 43 27.91 16.17 -10.94
C TYR A 43 28.51 17.50 -11.36
N ASN A 44 29.84 17.53 -11.53
CA ASN A 44 30.58 18.62 -12.14
C ASN A 44 30.92 18.24 -13.59
N SER A 45 30.20 18.81 -14.55
CA SER A 45 30.41 18.55 -15.98
C SER A 45 31.56 19.38 -16.58
N SER A 46 32.17 20.28 -15.80
CA SER A 46 33.24 21.17 -16.29
C SER A 46 34.61 20.47 -16.30
N LYS A 47 35.56 21.09 -17.00
CA LYS A 47 36.96 20.65 -17.07
C LYS A 47 37.84 21.13 -15.90
N THR A 48 37.26 21.83 -14.92
CA THR A 48 37.97 22.39 -13.78
C THR A 48 37.21 22.11 -12.50
N THR A 49 37.91 22.22 -11.36
CA THR A 49 37.27 22.14 -10.05
C THR A 49 36.21 23.24 -9.89
N ARG A 50 35.05 22.89 -9.37
CA ARG A 50 33.96 23.82 -9.07
C ARG A 50 33.56 23.76 -7.60
N THR A 51 33.21 24.92 -7.07
CA THR A 51 32.74 25.06 -5.69
C THR A 51 31.35 25.68 -5.67
N ALA A 52 30.51 25.27 -4.73
CA ALA A 52 29.20 25.84 -4.46
C ALA A 52 28.82 25.61 -2.99
N ASN A 53 27.75 26.23 -2.56
CA ASN A 53 27.09 25.89 -1.31
C ASN A 53 25.82 25.07 -1.62
N LEU A 54 25.70 23.90 -1.00
CA LEU A 54 24.48 23.12 -0.96
C LEU A 54 23.59 23.70 0.13
N HIS A 55 22.42 24.21 -0.25
CA HIS A 55 21.41 24.71 0.67
C HIS A 55 20.27 23.71 0.76
N PHE A 56 19.84 23.38 1.97
CA PHE A 56 18.61 22.64 2.23
C PHE A 56 17.67 23.53 3.05
N ASN A 57 16.43 23.72 2.55
CA ASN A 57 15.42 24.51 3.24
C ASN A 57 14.14 23.69 3.39
N ILE A 58 13.53 23.72 4.58
CA ILE A 58 12.25 23.09 4.89
C ILE A 58 11.60 23.76 6.11
N GLY A 59 10.34 24.22 5.99
CA GLY A 59 9.53 24.66 7.13
C GLY A 59 10.19 25.74 8.01
N GLY A 60 10.96 26.67 7.40
CA GLY A 60 11.71 27.70 8.10
C GLY A 60 13.12 27.30 8.58
N LEU A 61 13.47 26.02 8.50
CA LEU A 61 14.84 25.55 8.70
C LEU A 61 15.66 25.81 7.44
N SER A 62 16.92 26.26 7.61
CA SER A 62 17.90 26.44 6.54
C SER A 62 19.26 25.90 6.96
N ALA A 63 19.78 24.96 6.20
CA ALA A 63 21.09 24.36 6.38
C ALA A 63 21.95 24.64 5.15
N VAL A 64 23.25 24.94 5.36
CA VAL A 64 24.20 25.28 4.30
C VAL A 64 25.47 24.46 4.46
N TYR A 65 25.90 23.81 3.40
CA TYR A 65 27.10 23.00 3.39
C TYR A 65 27.97 23.30 2.16
N PRO A 66 29.27 23.62 2.33
CA PRO A 66 30.16 23.89 1.21
C PRO A 66 30.53 22.60 0.47
N VAL A 67 30.45 22.62 -0.84
CA VAL A 67 30.83 21.51 -1.72
C VAL A 67 31.90 21.92 -2.72
N SER A 68 32.85 21.02 -3.00
CA SER A 68 33.89 21.21 -3.99
C SER A 68 34.06 19.90 -4.76
N LEU A 69 33.87 19.93 -6.09
CA LEU A 69 34.01 18.76 -6.96
C LEU A 69 35.09 19.02 -8.00
N ASN A 70 35.93 18.02 -8.23
CA ASN A 70 36.94 18.05 -9.30
C ASN A 70 36.28 18.02 -10.70
N ALA A 71 37.06 18.24 -11.73
CA ALA A 71 36.61 18.14 -13.12
C ALA A 71 35.98 16.76 -13.41
N ASN A 72 34.80 16.72 -14.04
CA ASN A 72 34.06 15.52 -14.40
C ASN A 72 33.75 14.58 -13.20
N GLU A 73 33.76 15.10 -11.97
CA GLU A 73 33.46 14.32 -10.78
C GLU A 73 31.96 14.22 -10.53
N LYS A 74 31.51 13.00 -10.21
CA LYS A 74 30.19 12.73 -9.63
C LYS A 74 30.38 12.28 -8.19
N ARG A 75 29.73 12.95 -7.23
CA ARG A 75 29.89 12.65 -5.81
C ARG A 75 28.55 12.66 -5.09
N MET A 76 28.34 11.64 -4.24
CA MET A 76 27.27 11.61 -3.27
C MET A 76 27.68 12.39 -2.03
N ILE A 77 26.92 13.41 -1.69
CA ILE A 77 27.00 14.16 -0.43
C ILE A 77 25.91 13.62 0.48
N LYS A 78 26.28 13.17 1.67
CA LYS A 78 25.36 12.75 2.73
C LYS A 78 25.56 13.67 3.93
N LEU A 79 24.51 14.35 4.34
CA LEU A 79 24.51 15.26 5.49
C LEU A 79 23.54 14.75 6.53
N THR A 80 23.99 14.75 7.76
CA THR A 80 23.19 14.48 8.98
C THR A 80 23.40 15.63 9.96
N SER A 81 22.79 15.58 11.13
CA SER A 81 23.04 16.55 12.21
C SER A 81 24.49 16.56 12.72
N ASN A 82 25.30 15.54 12.37
CA ASN A 82 26.73 15.51 12.68
C ASN A 82 27.53 16.48 11.80
N GLU A 83 27.20 16.53 10.50
CA GLU A 83 27.84 17.43 9.53
C GLU A 83 27.24 18.84 9.57
N CYS A 84 25.94 18.93 9.89
CA CYS A 84 25.18 20.19 9.89
C CYS A 84 24.12 20.18 11.00
N LYS A 85 24.39 20.86 12.11
CA LYS A 85 23.51 20.88 13.30
C LYS A 85 22.12 21.45 13.02
N GLU A 86 21.98 22.25 11.98
CA GLU A 86 20.73 22.83 11.51
C GLU A 86 19.78 21.77 10.92
N LEU A 87 20.24 20.55 10.63
CA LEU A 87 19.41 19.46 10.13
C LEU A 87 18.54 18.81 11.22
N GLN A 88 18.07 19.62 12.17
CA GLN A 88 17.14 19.22 13.21
C GLN A 88 16.00 20.24 13.34
N MET A 89 14.76 19.74 13.36
CA MET A 89 13.57 20.57 13.58
C MET A 89 12.89 20.17 14.88
N LYS A 90 12.47 21.15 15.68
CA LYS A 90 11.68 20.94 16.90
C LYS A 90 10.19 21.11 16.62
N ASN A 91 9.38 20.30 17.30
CA ASN A 91 7.92 20.29 17.20
C ASN A 91 7.39 20.26 15.76
N PRO A 92 7.84 19.28 14.93
CA PRO A 92 7.37 19.18 13.56
C PRO A 92 5.88 18.82 13.51
N ARG A 93 5.16 19.32 12.49
CA ARG A 93 3.87 18.75 12.12
C ARG A 93 4.12 17.45 11.38
N LEU A 94 3.54 16.37 11.91
CA LEU A 94 3.77 15.04 11.36
C LEU A 94 2.77 14.73 10.22
N TRP A 95 3.22 13.91 9.30
CA TRP A 95 2.36 13.28 8.31
C TRP A 95 1.79 11.97 8.87
N TRP A 96 0.49 11.75 8.65
CA TRP A 96 -0.23 10.57 9.08
C TRP A 96 -1.08 9.98 7.96
N PRO A 97 -1.28 8.65 7.92
CA PRO A 97 -2.25 8.06 7.02
C PRO A 97 -3.69 8.48 7.39
N ASN A 98 -4.59 8.37 6.42
CA ASN A 98 -5.99 8.72 6.58
C ASN A 98 -6.63 8.05 7.80
N GLY A 99 -7.32 8.82 8.61
CA GLY A 99 -7.98 8.37 9.85
C GLY A 99 -7.10 8.41 11.11
N TYR A 100 -5.77 8.66 10.99
CA TYR A 100 -4.83 8.69 12.12
C TYR A 100 -4.34 10.09 12.47
N GLY A 101 -4.41 11.04 11.57
CA GLY A 101 -3.97 12.41 11.80
C GLY A 101 -3.97 13.23 10.53
N GLU A 102 -3.21 14.31 10.55
CA GLU A 102 -3.10 15.25 9.44
C GLU A 102 -2.12 14.75 8.38
N GLN A 103 -2.37 15.04 7.11
CA GLN A 103 -1.47 14.79 6.00
C GLN A 103 -0.64 16.05 5.71
N TYR A 104 0.17 16.48 6.69
CA TYR A 104 0.94 17.69 6.53
C TYR A 104 2.19 17.48 5.67
N LEU A 105 2.33 18.29 4.63
CA LEU A 105 3.45 18.27 3.70
C LEU A 105 4.19 19.62 3.76
N TYR A 106 5.47 19.57 4.05
CA TYR A 106 6.34 20.74 4.03
C TYR A 106 6.87 20.97 2.62
N ASP A 107 6.87 22.21 2.16
CA ASP A 107 7.66 22.60 1.00
C ASP A 107 9.14 22.57 1.38
N ALA A 108 9.91 21.84 0.61
CA ALA A 108 11.35 21.70 0.79
C ALA A 108 12.10 21.98 -0.52
N SER A 109 13.34 22.44 -0.40
CA SER A 109 14.21 22.65 -1.54
C SER A 109 15.67 22.33 -1.23
N LEU A 110 16.34 21.75 -2.24
CA LEU A 110 17.79 21.63 -2.32
C LEU A 110 18.27 22.54 -3.43
N SER A 111 19.28 23.39 -3.15
CA SER A 111 19.81 24.33 -4.14
C SER A 111 21.33 24.35 -4.10
N LEU A 112 21.97 24.41 -5.26
CA LEU A 112 23.39 24.69 -5.42
C LEU A 112 23.57 26.15 -5.73
N ILE A 113 24.26 26.89 -4.84
CA ILE A 113 24.48 28.32 -4.95
C ILE A 113 25.98 28.59 -5.13
N SER A 114 26.35 29.31 -6.18
CA SER A 114 27.72 29.72 -6.43
C SER A 114 28.24 30.74 -5.40
N SER A 115 29.55 30.94 -5.32
CA SER A 115 30.15 32.04 -4.54
C SER A 115 29.66 33.43 -4.97
N GLY A 116 29.28 33.58 -6.23
CA GLY A 116 28.66 34.79 -6.77
C GLY A 116 27.18 34.94 -6.45
N LYS A 117 26.59 34.02 -5.67
CA LYS A 117 25.17 33.93 -5.29
C LYS A 117 24.21 33.55 -6.42
N ASP A 118 24.71 33.07 -7.53
CA ASP A 118 23.85 32.54 -8.62
C ASP A 118 23.37 31.13 -8.25
N THR A 119 22.10 30.86 -8.51
CA THR A 119 21.54 29.51 -8.39
C THR A 119 21.98 28.67 -9.57
N LEU A 120 22.78 27.65 -9.31
CA LEU A 120 23.28 26.72 -10.33
C LEU A 120 22.25 25.63 -10.68
N ASP A 121 21.63 25.04 -9.66
CA ASP A 121 20.54 24.07 -9.83
C ASP A 121 19.64 24.08 -8.59
N VAL A 122 18.37 23.65 -8.76
CA VAL A 122 17.39 23.57 -7.68
C VAL A 122 16.47 22.38 -7.86
N LYS A 123 16.23 21.66 -6.77
CA LYS A 123 15.20 20.62 -6.64
C LYS A 123 14.20 21.06 -5.59
N LYS A 124 12.93 21.11 -5.98
CA LYS A 124 11.81 21.36 -5.07
C LYS A 124 11.04 20.08 -4.86
N MET A 125 10.57 19.85 -3.65
CA MET A 125 9.80 18.66 -3.27
C MET A 125 8.90 18.97 -2.09
N ARG A 126 7.91 18.12 -1.85
CA ARG A 126 7.09 18.17 -0.63
C ARG A 126 7.47 16.99 0.26
N ILE A 127 7.74 17.26 1.53
CA ILE A 127 8.18 16.27 2.51
C ILE A 127 7.13 16.13 3.61
N GLY A 128 6.60 14.92 3.77
CA GLY A 128 5.81 14.56 4.96
C GLY A 128 6.72 13.97 6.03
N ILE A 129 6.80 14.63 7.18
CA ILE A 129 7.64 14.17 8.29
C ILE A 129 6.96 12.99 8.98
N ARG A 130 7.59 11.82 8.90
CA ARG A 130 7.13 10.58 9.52
C ARG A 130 8.27 9.60 9.72
N GLU A 131 8.09 8.64 10.64
CA GLU A 131 8.95 7.48 10.80
C GLU A 131 8.16 6.20 10.51
N LEU A 132 8.77 5.26 9.80
CA LEU A 132 8.20 3.92 9.56
C LEU A 132 8.92 2.87 10.38
N GLU A 133 8.13 2.04 11.05
CA GLU A 133 8.59 0.81 11.68
C GLU A 133 7.66 -0.34 11.29
N TYR A 134 8.14 -1.56 11.48
CA TYR A 134 7.38 -2.76 11.12
C TYR A 134 7.52 -3.81 12.22
N GLU A 135 6.41 -4.42 12.62
CA GLU A 135 6.49 -5.68 13.35
C GLU A 135 6.48 -6.82 12.33
N LEU A 136 7.55 -7.59 12.30
CA LEU A 136 7.77 -8.64 11.32
C LEU A 136 8.00 -9.99 12.00
N SER A 137 7.73 -11.04 11.23
CA SER A 137 8.24 -12.37 11.50
C SER A 137 9.48 -12.62 10.66
N ALA A 138 10.51 -13.20 11.24
CA ALA A 138 11.74 -13.58 10.56
C ALA A 138 12.17 -14.98 10.95
N TYR A 139 12.86 -15.67 10.04
CA TYR A 139 13.48 -16.93 10.34
C TYR A 139 14.82 -16.72 11.04
N GLU A 140 15.13 -17.62 11.98
CA GLU A 140 16.48 -17.83 12.49
C GLU A 140 17.05 -19.13 11.93
N ASP A 141 18.40 -19.28 11.93
CA ASP A 141 19.04 -20.52 11.55
C ASP A 141 18.58 -21.67 12.44
N ASN A 142 18.00 -22.71 11.84
CA ASN A 142 17.54 -23.92 12.52
C ASN A 142 16.57 -23.70 13.71
N SER A 143 16.01 -22.50 13.83
CA SER A 143 15.11 -22.11 14.92
C SER A 143 13.73 -21.75 14.38
N PRO A 144 12.69 -21.75 15.22
CA PRO A 144 11.38 -21.27 14.84
C PRO A 144 11.41 -19.79 14.45
N ILE A 145 10.35 -19.34 13.81
CA ILE A 145 10.13 -17.95 13.46
C ILE A 145 10.12 -17.08 14.72
N VAL A 146 10.82 -15.95 14.67
CA VAL A 146 10.82 -14.92 15.72
C VAL A 146 10.03 -13.71 15.28
N ARG A 147 9.43 -13.00 16.26
CA ARG A 147 8.82 -11.67 16.06
C ARG A 147 9.82 -10.59 16.42
N LEU A 148 9.84 -9.54 15.63
CA LEU A 148 10.71 -8.39 15.87
C LEU A 148 10.05 -7.08 15.46
N ASN A 149 10.47 -6.01 16.08
CA ASN A 149 10.25 -4.65 15.61
C ASN A 149 11.44 -4.25 14.74
N TYR A 150 11.18 -3.78 13.53
CA TYR A 150 12.18 -3.35 12.57
C TYR A 150 12.01 -1.87 12.25
N ASN A 151 13.04 -1.09 12.54
CA ASN A 151 13.18 0.30 12.13
C ASN A 151 14.25 0.38 11.03
N PRO A 152 13.86 0.51 9.75
CA PRO A 152 14.83 0.58 8.66
C PRO A 152 15.70 1.84 8.70
N THR A 153 15.19 2.99 9.15
CA THR A 153 15.98 4.24 9.26
C THR A 153 17.11 4.07 10.27
N ALA A 154 16.82 3.46 11.42
CA ALA A 154 17.86 3.18 12.43
C ALA A 154 18.90 2.16 11.91
N ALA A 155 18.47 1.13 11.16
CA ALA A 155 19.39 0.19 10.53
C ALA A 155 20.25 0.85 9.45
N LEU A 156 19.68 1.78 8.67
CA LEU A 156 20.41 2.57 7.68
C LEU A 156 21.46 3.49 8.32
N GLN A 157 21.17 4.05 9.49
CA GLN A 157 22.09 4.95 10.21
C GLN A 157 23.25 4.20 10.83
N ASP A 158 23.01 3.06 11.45
CA ASP A 158 24.07 2.27 12.06
C ASP A 158 24.91 1.49 11.03
N GLY A 159 24.45 1.44 9.78
CA GLY A 159 25.14 0.81 8.64
C GLY A 159 25.28 -0.71 8.78
N LYS A 160 24.56 -1.34 9.70
CA LYS A 160 24.61 -2.78 9.91
C LYS A 160 23.41 -3.47 9.28
N PRO A 161 23.62 -4.52 8.47
CA PRO A 161 22.53 -5.25 7.88
C PRO A 161 21.69 -5.94 8.95
N ALA A 162 20.38 -5.84 8.83
CA ALA A 162 19.41 -6.47 9.73
C ALA A 162 19.12 -7.92 9.33
N PHE A 163 19.07 -8.19 8.03
CA PHE A 163 18.67 -9.46 7.46
C PHE A 163 19.72 -10.00 6.48
N ASP A 164 19.77 -11.34 6.38
CA ASP A 164 20.53 -12.02 5.34
C ASP A 164 19.76 -11.93 4.01
N THR A 165 20.33 -11.24 3.04
CA THR A 165 19.73 -11.02 1.71
C THR A 165 20.02 -12.17 0.73
N VAL A 166 20.85 -13.13 1.09
CA VAL A 166 21.22 -14.27 0.25
C VAL A 166 20.41 -15.52 0.59
N LYS A 167 20.12 -15.71 1.87
CA LYS A 167 19.45 -16.90 2.36
C LYS A 167 18.01 -16.99 1.86
N ARG A 168 17.58 -18.21 1.53
CA ARG A 168 16.23 -18.51 1.02
C ARG A 168 15.58 -19.59 1.86
N LYS A 169 14.26 -19.45 2.10
CA LYS A 169 13.46 -20.53 2.69
C LYS A 169 13.19 -21.56 1.61
N LYS A 170 13.65 -22.79 1.81
CA LYS A 170 13.30 -23.90 0.93
C LYS A 170 11.79 -24.12 0.93
N THR A 171 11.21 -24.29 -0.24
CA THR A 171 9.79 -24.56 -0.41
C THR A 171 9.61 -25.85 -1.21
N ASP A 172 8.62 -26.67 -0.84
CA ASP A 172 8.24 -27.87 -1.58
C ASP A 172 7.38 -27.56 -2.81
N ASN A 173 6.99 -26.30 -2.98
CA ASN A 173 6.23 -25.86 -4.13
C ASN A 173 7.12 -25.79 -5.36
N LYS A 174 6.99 -26.76 -6.24
CA LYS A 174 7.57 -26.72 -7.58
C LYS A 174 6.87 -25.60 -8.37
N VAL A 175 7.47 -24.44 -8.39
CA VAL A 175 7.03 -23.37 -9.27
C VAL A 175 7.30 -23.78 -10.70
N ARG A 176 6.27 -23.79 -11.53
CA ARG A 176 6.28 -24.39 -12.88
C ARG A 176 7.26 -23.74 -13.85
N TYR A 177 7.75 -22.54 -13.59
CA TYR A 177 8.40 -21.71 -14.61
C TYR A 177 9.66 -20.96 -14.18
N THR A 178 10.13 -21.15 -12.93
CA THR A 178 11.35 -20.46 -12.45
C THR A 178 12.30 -21.41 -11.77
N ASN A 179 13.56 -21.36 -12.17
CA ASN A 179 14.65 -21.96 -11.40
C ASN A 179 14.93 -21.05 -10.20
N TYR A 180 14.34 -21.36 -9.06
CA TYR A 180 14.66 -20.69 -7.82
C TYR A 180 14.85 -21.72 -6.69
N ASP A 181 15.80 -21.41 -5.80
CA ASP A 181 16.19 -22.34 -4.73
C ASP A 181 15.38 -22.16 -3.43
N GLY A 182 14.41 -21.25 -3.46
CA GLY A 182 13.54 -20.97 -2.34
C GLY A 182 13.00 -19.56 -2.29
N GLU A 183 12.17 -19.32 -1.30
CA GLU A 183 11.46 -18.07 -1.09
C GLU A 183 12.36 -17.03 -0.40
N PHE A 184 12.35 -15.78 -0.91
CA PHE A 184 12.94 -14.66 -0.19
C PHE A 184 12.05 -14.28 0.98
N VAL A 185 12.57 -14.44 2.17
CA VAL A 185 11.91 -14.07 3.43
C VAL A 185 12.95 -13.45 4.37
N PRO A 186 12.57 -12.65 5.34
CA PRO A 186 13.52 -12.12 6.30
C PRO A 186 14.19 -13.27 7.09
N TYR A 187 15.51 -13.38 6.96
CA TYR A 187 16.37 -14.19 7.83
C TYR A 187 17.17 -13.27 8.72
N LEU A 188 16.99 -13.39 10.03
CA LEU A 188 17.69 -12.55 10.99
C LEU A 188 19.17 -12.89 11.04
N LEU A 189 20.03 -11.89 10.88
CA LEU A 189 21.47 -12.05 11.05
C LEU A 189 21.83 -12.21 12.52
N LYS A 190 22.73 -13.14 12.83
CA LYS A 190 23.25 -13.36 14.18
C LYS A 190 24.77 -13.20 14.25
N PRO A 191 25.29 -12.59 15.33
CA PRO A 191 24.53 -11.94 16.41
C PRO A 191 23.75 -10.72 15.91
N VAL A 192 22.58 -10.44 16.51
CA VAL A 192 21.82 -9.22 16.20
C VAL A 192 22.65 -8.03 16.60
N SER A 193 23.11 -7.29 15.60
CA SER A 193 24.02 -6.14 15.80
C SER A 193 23.43 -4.81 15.32
N SER A 194 22.36 -4.86 14.50
CA SER A 194 21.67 -3.65 14.03
C SER A 194 20.79 -3.05 15.12
N GLN A 195 20.90 -1.74 15.32
CA GLN A 195 20.03 -0.98 16.22
C GLN A 195 18.59 -0.89 15.69
N GLY A 196 18.38 -1.15 14.39
CA GLY A 196 17.05 -1.21 13.80
C GLY A 196 16.25 -2.45 14.16
N ILE A 197 16.79 -3.40 14.96
CA ILE A 197 16.14 -4.65 15.33
C ILE A 197 15.93 -4.74 16.84
N GLU A 198 14.67 -4.91 17.24
CA GLU A 198 14.28 -5.25 18.60
C GLU A 198 13.43 -6.53 18.59
N LEU A 199 13.85 -7.55 19.33
CA LEU A 199 13.12 -8.82 19.44
C LEU A 199 11.87 -8.64 20.32
N ILE A 200 10.70 -9.01 19.81
CA ILE A 200 9.45 -8.98 20.55
C ILE A 200 9.30 -10.34 21.26
N LYS A 201 9.24 -10.29 22.60
CA LYS A 201 8.97 -11.47 23.44
C LYS A 201 7.46 -11.75 23.40
N ASP A 202 6.99 -12.43 22.37
CA ASP A 202 5.59 -12.87 22.27
C ASP A 202 5.54 -14.40 22.25
N SER A 203 4.63 -14.97 23.04
CA SER A 203 4.36 -16.40 23.07
C SER A 203 3.47 -16.89 21.93
N LEU A 204 2.79 -15.98 21.25
CA LEU A 204 1.90 -16.26 20.13
C LEU A 204 2.57 -15.82 18.83
N MET A 205 3.34 -16.72 18.23
CA MET A 205 4.02 -16.45 16.96
C MET A 205 3.02 -16.38 15.81
N LYS A 206 2.75 -15.16 15.35
CA LYS A 206 1.84 -14.88 14.25
C LYS A 206 2.62 -14.36 13.05
N GLU A 207 2.44 -15.00 11.90
CA GLU A 207 3.19 -14.73 10.68
C GLU A 207 2.53 -13.59 9.86
N TYR A 208 2.49 -12.37 10.39
CA TYR A 208 1.99 -11.22 9.64
C TYR A 208 2.71 -9.93 10.00
N MET A 209 2.74 -9.01 9.04
CA MET A 209 3.32 -7.69 9.19
C MET A 209 2.34 -6.74 9.89
N VAL A 210 2.87 -5.87 10.74
CA VAL A 210 2.19 -4.65 11.20
C VAL A 210 3.01 -3.45 10.76
N ILE A 211 2.41 -2.54 10.03
CA ILE A 211 3.04 -1.25 9.69
C ILE A 211 2.79 -0.28 10.85
N LYS A 212 3.84 0.40 11.27
CA LYS A 212 3.76 1.47 12.26
C LYS A 212 4.20 2.79 11.62
N VAL A 213 3.46 3.84 11.91
CA VAL A 213 3.82 5.22 11.50
C VAL A 213 3.95 6.04 12.78
N ASN A 214 5.07 6.73 12.93
CA ASN A 214 5.36 7.56 14.11
C ASN A 214 5.17 6.80 15.45
N GLY A 215 5.60 5.54 15.48
CA GLY A 215 5.47 4.67 16.65
C GLY A 215 4.09 4.03 16.86
N GLN A 216 3.07 4.40 16.07
CA GLN A 216 1.71 3.89 16.22
C GLN A 216 1.38 2.80 15.21
N ARG A 217 0.78 1.70 15.65
CA ARG A 217 0.28 0.64 14.77
C ARG A 217 -0.82 1.17 13.85
N ILE A 218 -0.71 0.93 12.56
CA ILE A 218 -1.71 1.29 11.56
C ILE A 218 -2.48 0.04 11.14
N TYR A 219 -3.78 0.04 11.41
CA TYR A 219 -4.66 -1.00 10.88
C TYR A 219 -4.97 -0.70 9.41
N CYS A 220 -4.34 -1.45 8.50
CA CYS A 220 -4.40 -1.17 7.07
C CYS A 220 -5.74 -1.62 6.47
N LYS A 221 -6.47 -0.69 5.90
CA LYS A 221 -7.72 -0.91 5.17
C LYS A 221 -7.58 -0.28 3.79
N GLY A 222 -7.81 -1.07 2.74
CA GLY A 222 -7.59 -0.52 1.41
C GLY A 222 -7.94 -1.46 0.29
N GLY A 223 -7.34 -1.20 -0.86
CA GLY A 223 -7.55 -2.04 -2.02
C GLY A 223 -6.40 -2.00 -3.01
N ASN A 224 -6.46 -2.93 -3.96
CA ASN A 224 -5.53 -3.00 -5.05
C ASN A 224 -5.93 -2.03 -6.14
N TRP A 225 -4.94 -1.31 -6.64
CA TRP A 225 -5.03 -0.35 -7.72
C TRP A 225 -4.16 -0.87 -8.86
N GLY A 226 -4.77 -1.16 -9.99
CA GLY A 226 -4.06 -1.47 -11.21
C GLY A 226 -3.81 -0.20 -12.02
N MET A 227 -3.91 -0.31 -13.32
CA MET A 227 -3.82 0.82 -14.24
C MET A 227 -5.08 1.68 -14.16
N ASP A 228 -4.93 3.01 -14.12
CA ASP A 228 -6.08 3.92 -14.21
C ASP A 228 -6.69 3.97 -15.61
N ASP A 229 -5.84 3.98 -16.63
CA ASP A 229 -6.26 4.07 -18.03
C ASP A 229 -5.28 3.34 -18.94
N GLY A 230 -5.77 2.43 -19.76
CA GLY A 230 -4.95 1.65 -20.70
C GLY A 230 -4.17 2.50 -21.71
N MET A 231 -4.61 3.74 -21.97
CA MET A 231 -3.91 4.70 -22.83
C MET A 231 -2.98 5.63 -22.03
N LYS A 232 -2.86 5.44 -20.72
CA LYS A 232 -2.02 6.29 -19.84
C LYS A 232 -2.35 7.79 -19.90
N ARG A 233 -3.62 8.12 -20.07
CA ARG A 233 -4.11 9.51 -20.05
C ARG A 233 -4.32 9.98 -18.62
N VAL A 234 -3.25 10.10 -17.86
CA VAL A 234 -3.27 10.43 -16.44
C VAL A 234 -3.06 11.92 -16.21
N SER A 235 -3.93 12.49 -15.37
CA SER A 235 -3.81 13.85 -14.86
C SER A 235 -4.38 13.92 -13.45
N ARG A 236 -4.12 15.02 -12.75
CA ARG A 236 -4.70 15.25 -11.42
C ARG A 236 -6.23 15.25 -11.45
N GLU A 237 -6.83 15.92 -12.45
CA GLU A 237 -8.28 16.03 -12.62
C GLU A 237 -8.93 14.66 -12.80
N ARG A 238 -8.22 13.72 -13.42
CA ARG A 238 -8.70 12.35 -13.63
C ARG A 238 -8.54 11.49 -12.39
N LEU A 239 -7.39 11.55 -11.70
CA LEU A 239 -7.08 10.66 -10.57
C LEU A 239 -7.68 11.12 -9.25
N GLU A 240 -7.75 12.43 -9.00
CA GLU A 240 -8.16 12.97 -7.72
C GLU A 240 -9.58 12.55 -7.28
N PRO A 241 -10.61 12.48 -8.16
CA PRO A 241 -11.91 11.95 -7.79
C PRO A 241 -11.84 10.53 -7.21
N ALA A 242 -11.04 9.65 -7.80
CA ALA A 242 -10.86 8.28 -7.33
C ALA A 242 -10.18 8.22 -5.95
N LEU A 243 -9.15 9.04 -5.72
CA LEU A 243 -8.49 9.15 -4.40
C LEU A 243 -9.45 9.71 -3.34
N LYS A 244 -10.33 10.66 -3.71
CA LYS A 244 -11.41 11.14 -2.82
C LYS A 244 -12.39 10.02 -2.44
N LEU A 245 -12.77 9.16 -3.40
CA LEU A 245 -13.61 8.00 -3.11
C LEU A 245 -12.91 7.03 -2.15
N HIS A 246 -11.62 6.74 -2.33
CA HIS A 246 -10.85 5.90 -1.40
C HIS A 246 -10.81 6.51 0.01
N LYS A 247 -10.51 7.81 0.14
CA LYS A 247 -10.53 8.51 1.42
C LYS A 247 -11.91 8.43 2.09
N ASN A 248 -12.98 8.65 1.33
CA ASN A 248 -14.35 8.62 1.83
C ASN A 248 -14.82 7.22 2.23
N MET A 249 -14.25 6.15 1.67
CA MET A 249 -14.42 4.78 2.15
C MET A 249 -13.66 4.50 3.45
N ASN A 250 -12.94 5.47 4.01
CA ASN A 250 -12.04 5.33 5.14
C ASN A 250 -10.88 4.36 4.87
N TYR A 251 -10.45 4.24 3.64
CA TYR A 251 -9.21 3.57 3.28
C TYR A 251 -8.01 4.41 3.70
N ASN A 252 -6.94 3.73 4.04
CA ASN A 252 -5.66 4.34 4.39
C ASN A 252 -4.48 3.69 3.66
N MET A 253 -4.75 2.75 2.76
CA MET A 253 -3.73 2.07 2.00
C MET A 253 -4.20 1.71 0.59
N ILE A 254 -3.29 1.82 -0.37
CA ILE A 254 -3.44 1.36 -1.74
C ILE A 254 -2.25 0.46 -2.05
N ARG A 255 -2.50 -0.69 -2.67
CA ARG A 255 -1.44 -1.46 -3.31
C ARG A 255 -1.41 -1.09 -4.79
N ASN A 256 -0.31 -0.49 -5.23
CA ASN A 256 -0.01 -0.27 -6.64
C ASN A 256 0.38 -1.63 -7.25
N TRP A 257 -0.64 -2.38 -7.65
CA TRP A 257 -0.51 -3.76 -8.12
C TRP A 257 0.36 -3.81 -9.37
N THR A 258 1.34 -4.70 -9.36
CA THR A 258 2.38 -4.85 -10.38
C THR A 258 3.06 -3.54 -10.81
N GLY A 259 3.00 -2.48 -9.98
CA GLY A 259 3.66 -1.21 -10.23
C GLY A 259 3.15 -0.45 -11.46
N GLU A 260 1.90 -0.66 -11.85
CA GLU A 260 1.38 -0.10 -13.11
C GLU A 260 1.17 1.41 -13.07
N SER A 261 0.93 2.01 -11.90
CA SER A 261 0.92 3.46 -11.75
C SER A 261 2.33 3.97 -11.50
N THR A 262 2.86 4.70 -12.48
CA THR A 262 4.21 5.28 -12.48
C THR A 262 4.16 6.80 -12.69
N GLU A 263 2.99 7.39 -12.46
CA GLU A 263 2.73 8.83 -12.58
C GLU A 263 3.03 9.53 -11.25
N GLU A 264 3.81 10.61 -11.28
CA GLU A 264 4.14 11.39 -10.09
C GLU A 264 2.88 11.89 -9.37
N VAL A 265 1.88 12.33 -10.13
CA VAL A 265 0.59 12.80 -9.60
C VAL A 265 -0.16 11.74 -8.77
N PHE A 266 0.01 10.45 -9.06
CA PHE A 266 -0.57 9.38 -8.25
C PHE A 266 0.00 9.39 -6.82
N TYR A 267 1.32 9.48 -6.69
CA TYR A 267 1.98 9.51 -5.37
C TYR A 267 1.73 10.84 -4.64
N GLU A 268 1.73 11.97 -5.36
CA GLU A 268 1.35 13.26 -4.78
C GLU A 268 -0.04 13.22 -4.15
N LEU A 269 -1.01 12.64 -4.86
CA LEU A 269 -2.36 12.47 -4.35
C LEU A 269 -2.42 11.48 -3.19
N CYS A 270 -1.65 10.39 -3.22
CA CYS A 270 -1.53 9.48 -2.08
C CYS A 270 -0.99 10.19 -0.84
N ASP A 271 0.01 11.07 -1.00
CA ASP A 271 0.53 11.91 0.08
C ASP A 271 -0.53 12.84 0.67
N GLU A 272 -1.29 13.53 -0.19
CA GLU A 272 -2.31 14.51 0.19
C GLU A 272 -3.55 13.86 0.84
N TYR A 273 -3.92 12.67 0.39
CA TYR A 273 -5.09 11.95 0.88
C TYR A 273 -4.77 10.94 2.00
N GLY A 274 -3.48 10.77 2.34
CA GLY A 274 -3.04 9.88 3.41
C GLY A 274 -3.17 8.40 3.06
N MET A 275 -2.96 8.03 1.80
CA MET A 275 -2.94 6.64 1.36
C MET A 275 -1.54 6.08 1.47
N LEU A 276 -1.29 5.16 2.41
CA LEU A 276 -0.07 4.36 2.38
C LEU A 276 0.00 3.57 1.07
N VAL A 277 1.17 3.45 0.48
CA VAL A 277 1.36 2.72 -0.78
C VAL A 277 2.25 1.50 -0.55
N MET A 278 1.73 0.32 -0.87
CA MET A 278 2.51 -0.87 -1.14
C MET A 278 2.80 -0.87 -2.64
N ASN A 279 4.04 -0.60 -3.02
CA ASN A 279 4.42 -0.47 -4.42
C ASN A 279 5.09 -1.74 -4.93
N ASP A 280 4.41 -2.45 -5.83
CA ASP A 280 5.02 -3.58 -6.55
C ASP A 280 5.95 -3.06 -7.67
N PHE A 281 6.85 -3.94 -8.13
CA PHE A 281 7.52 -3.77 -9.42
C PHE A 281 6.82 -4.62 -10.48
N TRP A 282 7.17 -4.46 -11.77
CA TRP A 282 6.40 -4.90 -12.95
C TRP A 282 6.40 -6.41 -13.22
N LEU A 283 6.44 -7.22 -12.17
CA LEU A 283 6.37 -8.67 -12.26
C LEU A 283 5.02 -9.17 -11.72
N SER A 284 4.25 -9.80 -12.59
CA SER A 284 2.93 -10.35 -12.25
C SER A 284 3.04 -11.81 -11.72
N THR A 285 1.91 -12.49 -11.71
CA THR A 285 1.77 -13.89 -11.24
C THR A 285 2.59 -14.85 -12.10
N ASP A 286 3.22 -15.83 -11.48
CA ASP A 286 3.91 -16.90 -12.21
C ASP A 286 2.98 -17.59 -13.22
N GLY A 287 3.48 -17.75 -14.44
CA GLY A 287 2.74 -18.33 -15.55
C GLY A 287 2.01 -17.29 -16.42
N PHE A 288 1.79 -16.07 -15.95
CA PHE A 288 1.25 -14.96 -16.74
C PHE A 288 2.33 -13.96 -17.14
N ASN A 289 3.37 -13.85 -16.35
CA ASN A 289 4.47 -12.93 -16.58
C ASN A 289 5.80 -13.65 -16.38
N LEU A 290 6.59 -13.71 -17.43
CA LEU A 290 7.93 -14.28 -17.40
C LEU A 290 8.90 -13.38 -16.64
N ASN A 291 10.01 -13.94 -16.17
CA ASN A 291 11.10 -13.15 -15.65
C ASN A 291 11.66 -12.20 -16.73
N PRO A 292 12.30 -11.08 -16.35
CA PRO A 292 12.91 -10.19 -17.30
C PRO A 292 13.94 -10.91 -18.17
N LEU A 293 14.01 -10.54 -19.44
CA LEU A 293 15.04 -11.05 -20.35
C LEU A 293 16.43 -10.51 -19.99
N ASP A 294 16.48 -9.35 -19.36
CA ASP A 294 17.70 -8.67 -18.91
C ASP A 294 17.48 -8.14 -17.49
N ASN A 295 18.05 -8.84 -16.51
CA ASN A 295 17.97 -8.47 -15.10
C ASN A 295 18.62 -7.11 -14.83
N CYS A 296 19.73 -6.79 -15.49
CA CYS A 296 20.44 -5.52 -15.29
C CYS A 296 19.60 -4.34 -15.77
N LEU A 297 18.95 -4.46 -16.93
CA LEU A 297 18.04 -3.44 -17.44
C LEU A 297 16.81 -3.28 -16.53
N PHE A 298 16.23 -4.38 -16.07
CA PHE A 298 15.12 -4.36 -15.15
C PHE A 298 15.46 -3.63 -13.83
N VAL A 299 16.58 -4.01 -13.21
CA VAL A 299 17.05 -3.39 -11.96
C VAL A 299 17.42 -1.92 -12.15
N ARG A 300 17.94 -1.52 -13.30
CA ARG A 300 18.16 -0.11 -13.62
C ARG A 300 16.84 0.67 -13.66
N ASN A 301 15.77 0.13 -14.26
CA ASN A 301 14.45 0.73 -14.23
C ASN A 301 13.90 0.82 -12.79
N VAL A 302 14.09 -0.22 -11.97
CA VAL A 302 13.74 -0.20 -10.55
C VAL A 302 14.49 0.91 -9.81
N THR A 303 15.80 1.05 -10.05
CA THR A 303 16.62 2.12 -9.47
C THR A 303 16.03 3.50 -9.78
N GLU A 304 15.72 3.79 -11.04
CA GLU A 304 15.15 5.07 -11.45
C GLU A 304 13.77 5.30 -10.82
N THR A 305 12.92 4.28 -10.77
CA THR A 305 11.60 4.37 -10.13
C THR A 305 11.72 4.66 -8.63
N VAL A 306 12.62 3.99 -7.93
CA VAL A 306 12.87 4.25 -6.50
C VAL A 306 13.37 5.67 -6.29
N ARG A 307 14.32 6.15 -7.09
CA ARG A 307 14.84 7.52 -7.02
C ARG A 307 13.76 8.57 -7.29
N CYS A 308 12.88 8.33 -8.26
CA CYS A 308 11.77 9.22 -8.54
C CYS A 308 10.80 9.35 -7.37
N PHE A 309 10.48 8.25 -6.67
CA PHE A 309 9.34 8.23 -5.76
C PHE A 309 9.70 8.10 -4.27
N ARG A 310 10.92 7.75 -3.88
CA ARG A 310 11.31 7.52 -2.47
C ARG A 310 11.13 8.72 -1.53
N ASN A 311 11.00 9.95 -2.05
CA ASN A 311 10.70 11.13 -1.24
C ASN A 311 9.23 11.25 -0.84
N HIS A 312 8.32 10.46 -1.43
CA HIS A 312 6.90 10.46 -1.07
C HIS A 312 6.67 9.77 0.28
N PRO A 313 6.07 10.47 1.27
CA PRO A 313 5.80 9.87 2.58
C PRO A 313 4.77 8.74 2.53
N SER A 314 3.90 8.71 1.52
CA SER A 314 2.89 7.68 1.33
C SER A 314 3.49 6.30 1.08
N ILE A 315 4.64 6.17 0.39
CA ILE A 315 5.24 4.87 0.13
C ILE A 315 5.68 4.24 1.44
N ALA A 316 5.05 3.13 1.79
CA ALA A 316 5.29 2.39 3.02
C ALA A 316 5.97 1.03 2.82
N LEU A 317 5.94 0.47 1.62
CA LEU A 317 6.45 -0.88 1.36
C LEU A 317 6.82 -1.03 -0.10
N TRP A 318 8.00 -1.59 -0.37
CA TRP A 318 8.41 -2.04 -1.70
C TRP A 318 8.19 -3.55 -1.81
N CYS A 319 7.60 -3.98 -2.93
CA CYS A 319 7.33 -5.38 -3.20
C CYS A 319 7.92 -5.78 -4.55
N ALA A 320 8.70 -6.87 -4.59
CA ALA A 320 9.36 -7.29 -5.83
C ALA A 320 8.37 -7.65 -6.93
N ARG A 321 7.31 -8.37 -6.58
CA ARG A 321 6.33 -8.86 -7.57
C ARG A 321 5.01 -9.28 -6.95
N ASN A 322 4.02 -9.41 -7.80
CA ASN A 322 2.79 -10.10 -7.47
C ASN A 322 3.03 -11.61 -7.46
N GLU A 323 2.42 -12.32 -6.54
CA GLU A 323 2.36 -13.78 -6.42
C GLU A 323 3.45 -14.57 -7.17
N GLY A 324 4.28 -15.31 -6.49
CA GLY A 324 5.39 -16.04 -7.07
C GLY A 324 6.74 -15.47 -6.63
N PHE A 325 7.82 -15.87 -7.30
CA PHE A 325 9.18 -15.55 -6.85
C PHE A 325 10.05 -15.17 -8.05
N ALA A 326 10.89 -14.18 -7.88
CA ALA A 326 11.95 -13.86 -8.83
C ALA A 326 13.05 -14.95 -8.79
N THR A 327 13.86 -15.04 -9.82
CA THR A 327 15.08 -15.86 -9.75
C THR A 327 15.97 -15.38 -8.61
N ASN A 328 16.79 -16.25 -8.04
CA ASN A 328 17.66 -15.89 -6.92
C ASN A 328 18.56 -14.71 -7.25
N GLU A 329 19.09 -14.65 -8.47
CA GLU A 329 19.90 -13.53 -8.94
C GLU A 329 19.11 -12.22 -8.94
N LEU A 330 17.95 -12.20 -9.57
CA LEU A 330 17.11 -10.99 -9.64
C LEU A 330 16.68 -10.53 -8.26
N GLU A 331 16.26 -11.46 -7.40
CA GLU A 331 15.83 -11.15 -6.03
C GLU A 331 16.97 -10.55 -5.19
N TYR A 332 18.19 -11.10 -5.33
CA TYR A 332 19.37 -10.52 -4.68
C TYR A 332 19.67 -9.11 -5.19
N MET A 333 19.62 -8.91 -6.51
CA MET A 333 19.84 -7.59 -7.11
C MET A 333 18.80 -6.57 -6.64
N LEU A 334 17.53 -6.95 -6.56
CA LEU A 334 16.44 -6.10 -6.07
C LEU A 334 16.64 -5.72 -4.59
N ALA A 335 16.88 -6.70 -3.73
CA ALA A 335 17.09 -6.46 -2.30
C ALA A 335 18.30 -5.52 -2.06
N ALA A 336 19.40 -5.75 -2.76
CA ALA A 336 20.60 -4.89 -2.68
C ALA A 336 20.33 -3.48 -3.21
N THR A 337 19.57 -3.36 -4.30
CA THR A 337 19.20 -2.06 -4.89
C THR A 337 18.32 -1.26 -3.94
N LEU A 338 17.29 -1.87 -3.37
CA LEU A 338 16.40 -1.19 -2.42
C LEU A 338 17.13 -0.75 -1.14
N ALA A 339 18.00 -1.60 -0.60
CA ALA A 339 18.83 -1.24 0.55
C ALA A 339 19.76 -0.05 0.27
N LYS A 340 20.30 0.05 -0.95
CA LYS A 340 21.20 1.12 -1.37
C LYS A 340 20.46 2.41 -1.71
N GLU A 341 19.38 2.32 -2.49
CA GLU A 341 18.73 3.50 -3.08
C GLU A 341 17.68 4.14 -2.14
N ASP A 342 17.05 3.36 -1.26
CA ASP A 342 16.10 3.87 -0.25
C ASP A 342 16.59 3.56 1.17
N GLY A 343 16.58 2.29 1.57
CA GLY A 343 17.02 1.83 2.88
C GLY A 343 16.13 2.27 4.07
N SER A 344 15.16 3.16 3.85
CA SER A 344 14.26 3.70 4.89
C SER A 344 12.89 3.00 4.93
N ARG A 345 12.69 1.94 4.14
CA ARG A 345 11.45 1.17 4.04
C ARG A 345 11.74 -0.32 3.98
N HIS A 346 10.74 -1.10 4.41
CA HIS A 346 10.79 -2.55 4.27
C HIS A 346 10.61 -2.97 2.80
N TYR A 347 11.32 -4.03 2.42
CA TYR A 347 11.22 -4.69 1.14
C TYR A 347 10.73 -6.13 1.33
N THR A 348 9.76 -6.56 0.53
CA THR A 348 9.27 -7.93 0.47
C THR A 348 9.44 -8.54 -0.92
N GLY A 349 9.82 -9.81 -0.99
CA GLY A 349 10.07 -10.50 -2.26
C GLY A 349 8.79 -10.76 -3.09
N ASN A 350 7.63 -10.86 -2.45
CA ASN A 350 6.36 -10.98 -3.14
C ASN A 350 5.17 -10.63 -2.23
N SER A 351 3.97 -10.56 -2.83
CA SER A 351 2.75 -10.13 -2.17
C SER A 351 2.08 -11.18 -1.28
N ARG A 352 2.59 -12.40 -1.18
CA ARG A 352 1.95 -13.50 -0.44
C ARG A 352 2.90 -14.34 0.42
N SER A 353 4.16 -13.95 0.56
CA SER A 353 5.10 -14.65 1.42
C SER A 353 4.95 -14.30 2.89
N LEU A 354 5.85 -14.82 3.74
CA LEU A 354 5.91 -14.50 5.16
C LEU A 354 5.69 -13.00 5.41
N ASN A 355 4.87 -12.67 6.38
CA ASN A 355 4.39 -11.32 6.72
C ASN A 355 3.23 -10.79 5.85
N SER A 356 3.01 -11.33 4.65
CA SER A 356 1.78 -11.13 3.86
C SER A 356 1.01 -12.44 3.86
N SER A 357 -0.15 -12.49 4.48
CA SER A 357 -0.87 -13.75 4.75
C SER A 357 -1.56 -14.38 3.52
N GLY A 358 -1.09 -14.01 2.34
CA GLY A 358 -1.53 -14.57 1.07
C GLY A 358 -2.46 -13.67 0.27
N SER A 359 -2.87 -14.15 -0.91
CA SER A 359 -3.81 -13.50 -1.83
C SER A 359 -5.04 -14.38 -2.09
N GLY A 360 -6.17 -13.76 -2.44
CA GLY A 360 -7.45 -14.45 -2.66
C GLY A 360 -8.16 -14.89 -1.37
N PRO A 361 -9.30 -15.56 -1.49
CA PRO A 361 -10.03 -15.84 -2.73
C PRO A 361 -10.75 -14.61 -3.31
N TRP A 362 -11.14 -14.71 -4.59
CA TRP A 362 -11.82 -13.63 -5.33
C TRP A 362 -13.23 -14.02 -5.77
N ARG A 363 -13.75 -15.15 -5.27
CA ARG A 363 -15.09 -15.66 -5.59
C ARG A 363 -16.10 -15.28 -4.53
N TYR A 364 -17.36 -15.19 -4.93
CA TYR A 364 -18.49 -15.01 -4.03
C TYR A 364 -18.58 -16.17 -3.01
N GLN A 365 -18.87 -15.82 -1.77
CA GLN A 365 -19.13 -16.76 -0.68
C GLN A 365 -20.62 -16.76 -0.36
N PHE A 366 -21.27 -17.92 -0.53
CA PHE A 366 -22.71 -18.09 -0.26
C PHE A 366 -23.09 -17.76 1.19
N ASP A 367 -22.15 -17.95 2.12
CA ASP A 367 -22.26 -17.60 3.51
C ASP A 367 -21.18 -16.59 3.88
N ALA A 368 -21.58 -15.35 4.12
CA ALA A 368 -20.65 -14.28 4.53
C ALA A 368 -19.94 -14.56 5.87
N GLY A 369 -20.51 -15.40 6.73
CA GLY A 369 -19.86 -15.87 7.96
C GLY A 369 -18.58 -16.68 7.71
N TRP A 370 -18.41 -17.21 6.49
CA TRP A 370 -17.20 -17.91 6.10
C TRP A 370 -15.94 -17.03 6.21
N TYR A 371 -16.05 -15.74 5.88
CA TYR A 371 -14.93 -14.80 6.04
C TYR A 371 -14.43 -14.74 7.49
N TYR A 372 -15.34 -14.75 8.47
CA TYR A 372 -15.00 -14.71 9.89
C TYR A 372 -14.39 -16.01 10.41
N ARG A 373 -14.91 -17.15 9.94
CA ARG A 373 -14.51 -18.47 10.47
C ARG A 373 -13.26 -19.02 9.83
N SER A 374 -13.06 -18.76 8.54
CA SER A 374 -12.11 -19.54 7.73
C SER A 374 -11.04 -18.69 7.04
N LEU A 375 -11.22 -17.39 6.89
CA LEU A 375 -10.33 -16.58 6.07
C LEU A 375 -9.65 -15.45 6.81
N ALA A 376 -10.39 -14.66 7.58
CA ALA A 376 -9.85 -13.45 8.20
C ALA A 376 -8.64 -13.77 9.07
N GLY A 377 -7.56 -13.05 8.82
CA GLY A 377 -6.28 -13.16 9.53
C GLY A 377 -5.14 -12.53 8.74
N GLY A 378 -4.11 -12.11 9.47
CA GLY A 378 -2.89 -11.57 8.95
C GLY A 378 -2.99 -10.19 8.29
N PHE A 379 -1.96 -9.85 7.53
CA PHE A 379 -1.95 -8.75 6.56
C PHE A 379 -2.24 -9.35 5.18
N ARG A 380 -3.46 -9.16 4.69
CA ARG A 380 -3.91 -9.79 3.45
C ARG A 380 -3.74 -8.83 2.28
N SER A 381 -2.87 -9.16 1.34
CA SER A 381 -2.61 -8.31 0.16
C SER A 381 -3.75 -8.31 -0.85
N GLU A 382 -4.56 -9.38 -0.89
CA GLU A 382 -5.71 -9.48 -1.78
C GLU A 382 -6.81 -10.35 -1.17
N VAL A 383 -8.03 -9.88 -1.24
CA VAL A 383 -9.26 -10.65 -1.05
C VAL A 383 -10.39 -9.94 -1.78
N GLY A 384 -11.27 -10.69 -2.45
CA GLY A 384 -12.31 -10.05 -3.22
C GLY A 384 -13.54 -10.92 -3.44
N THR A 385 -14.48 -10.33 -4.11
CA THR A 385 -15.71 -10.96 -4.57
C THR A 385 -16.18 -10.19 -5.81
N PRO A 386 -16.86 -10.84 -6.77
CA PRO A 386 -17.49 -10.09 -7.85
C PRO A 386 -18.39 -8.99 -7.31
N SER A 387 -18.39 -7.85 -7.99
CA SER A 387 -19.30 -6.74 -7.74
C SER A 387 -19.80 -6.20 -9.08
N LEU A 388 -21.11 -6.05 -9.20
CA LEU A 388 -21.74 -5.63 -10.43
C LEU A 388 -22.07 -4.13 -10.36
N PRO A 389 -21.92 -3.36 -11.46
CA PRO A 389 -22.44 -1.99 -11.57
C PRO A 389 -23.95 -1.90 -11.40
N THR A 390 -24.47 -0.68 -11.32
CA THR A 390 -25.92 -0.43 -11.42
C THR A 390 -26.40 -0.64 -12.86
N ALA A 391 -27.70 -0.75 -13.05
CA ALA A 391 -28.28 -0.89 -14.38
C ALA A 391 -28.03 0.35 -15.25
N GLU A 392 -28.04 1.54 -14.62
CA GLU A 392 -27.73 2.82 -15.25
C GLU A 392 -26.32 2.80 -15.83
N THR A 393 -25.32 2.42 -15.03
CA THR A 393 -23.94 2.30 -15.47
C THR A 393 -23.76 1.25 -16.59
N VAL A 394 -24.44 0.10 -16.51
CA VAL A 394 -24.36 -0.92 -17.56
C VAL A 394 -24.85 -0.35 -18.90
N ARG A 395 -25.95 0.41 -18.91
CA ARG A 395 -26.49 1.05 -20.12
C ARG A 395 -25.59 2.15 -20.70
N GLU A 396 -24.65 2.68 -19.94
CA GLU A 396 -23.70 3.69 -20.46
C GLU A 396 -22.64 3.07 -21.39
N PHE A 397 -22.32 1.79 -21.23
CA PHE A 397 -21.25 1.17 -22.00
C PHE A 397 -21.66 -0.06 -22.84
N MET A 398 -22.93 -0.46 -22.77
CA MET A 398 -23.50 -1.53 -23.61
C MET A 398 -24.66 -1.02 -24.47
N ALA A 399 -24.79 -1.56 -25.66
CA ALA A 399 -26.00 -1.37 -26.47
C ALA A 399 -27.20 -2.00 -25.77
N GLU A 400 -28.40 -1.44 -25.94
CA GLU A 400 -29.64 -1.88 -25.24
C GLU A 400 -29.92 -3.38 -25.43
N GLU A 401 -29.74 -3.89 -26.63
CA GLU A 401 -29.93 -5.30 -26.98
C GLU A 401 -28.94 -6.25 -26.29
N ASP A 402 -27.79 -5.77 -25.87
CA ASP A 402 -26.75 -6.55 -25.21
C ASP A 402 -26.83 -6.51 -23.68
N THR A 403 -27.64 -5.61 -23.11
CA THR A 403 -27.74 -5.44 -21.67
C THR A 403 -28.44 -6.59 -20.97
N TRP A 404 -29.45 -7.18 -21.61
CA TRP A 404 -30.23 -8.30 -21.06
C TRP A 404 -30.92 -9.12 -22.16
N PRO A 405 -30.98 -10.49 -22.06
CA PRO A 405 -30.32 -11.32 -21.03
C PRO A 405 -28.79 -11.24 -21.13
N ILE A 406 -28.07 -11.78 -20.12
CA ILE A 406 -26.61 -11.84 -20.15
C ILE A 406 -26.15 -12.39 -21.49
N SER A 407 -25.43 -11.57 -22.25
CA SER A 407 -24.93 -11.83 -23.59
C SER A 407 -23.42 -12.08 -23.62
N ASP A 408 -22.91 -12.42 -24.82
CA ASP A 408 -21.46 -12.57 -25.03
C ASP A 408 -20.70 -11.24 -24.80
N VAL A 409 -21.37 -10.08 -24.96
CA VAL A 409 -20.79 -8.75 -24.69
C VAL A 409 -20.40 -8.59 -23.22
N TRP A 410 -21.14 -9.20 -22.30
CA TRP A 410 -20.79 -9.19 -20.87
C TRP A 410 -19.41 -9.79 -20.59
N TYR A 411 -18.98 -10.77 -21.40
CA TYR A 411 -17.66 -11.38 -21.25
C TYR A 411 -16.53 -10.42 -21.62
N TYR A 412 -16.74 -9.49 -22.55
CA TYR A 412 -15.79 -8.42 -22.85
C TYR A 412 -15.64 -7.43 -21.69
N HIS A 413 -16.61 -7.39 -20.77
CA HIS A 413 -16.61 -6.59 -19.55
C HIS A 413 -16.33 -7.44 -18.29
N ASP A 414 -15.53 -8.50 -18.43
CA ASP A 414 -15.04 -9.37 -17.35
C ASP A 414 -16.08 -10.29 -16.69
N TRP A 415 -17.30 -10.43 -17.24
CA TRP A 415 -18.33 -11.29 -16.65
C TRP A 415 -18.01 -12.78 -16.71
N HIS A 416 -16.84 -13.21 -17.10
CA HIS A 416 -16.43 -14.62 -17.14
C HIS A 416 -15.41 -14.99 -16.10
N ASN A 417 -14.49 -14.10 -15.86
CA ASN A 417 -13.28 -14.22 -15.07
C ASN A 417 -12.89 -15.66 -14.58
N HIS A 418 -12.19 -15.81 -13.47
CA HIS A 418 -11.62 -17.09 -13.05
C HIS A 418 -12.65 -18.20 -12.78
N ARG A 419 -12.18 -19.46 -12.78
CA ARG A 419 -13.00 -20.65 -12.48
C ARG A 419 -12.70 -21.20 -11.08
N TYR A 420 -13.76 -21.76 -10.48
CA TYR A 420 -13.66 -22.61 -9.30
C TYR A 420 -14.41 -23.91 -9.58
N GLY A 421 -13.68 -25.00 -9.77
CA GLY A 421 -14.23 -26.22 -10.31
C GLY A 421 -14.72 -26.03 -11.75
N SER A 422 -15.95 -26.40 -12.02
CA SER A 422 -16.59 -26.26 -13.34
C SER A 422 -17.20 -24.90 -13.61
N LYS A 423 -17.36 -24.03 -12.59
CA LYS A 423 -18.07 -22.74 -12.68
C LYS A 423 -17.11 -21.56 -12.68
N THR A 424 -17.46 -20.50 -13.41
CA THR A 424 -16.80 -19.20 -13.32
C THR A 424 -17.20 -18.48 -12.02
N PHE A 425 -16.45 -17.44 -11.66
CA PHE A 425 -16.80 -16.62 -10.48
C PHE A 425 -18.12 -15.89 -10.68
N SER A 426 -18.41 -15.45 -11.91
CA SER A 426 -19.67 -14.80 -12.28
C SER A 426 -20.87 -15.75 -12.17
N GLU A 427 -20.70 -17.00 -12.61
CA GLU A 427 -21.74 -18.04 -12.43
C GLU A 427 -22.02 -18.32 -10.95
N LEU A 428 -20.96 -18.43 -10.12
CA LEU A 428 -21.13 -18.61 -8.68
C LEU A 428 -21.82 -17.42 -7.99
N TYR A 429 -21.47 -16.21 -8.42
CA TYR A 429 -22.11 -14.99 -7.92
C TYR A 429 -23.61 -14.96 -8.26
N LYS A 430 -23.93 -15.19 -9.53
CA LYS A 430 -25.34 -15.25 -9.99
C LYS A 430 -26.12 -16.35 -9.26
N GLU A 431 -25.57 -17.55 -9.14
CA GLU A 431 -26.21 -18.65 -8.43
C GLU A 431 -26.49 -18.30 -6.96
N GLY A 432 -25.52 -17.66 -6.28
CA GLY A 432 -25.69 -17.23 -4.90
C GLY A 432 -26.78 -16.18 -4.73
N MET A 433 -26.81 -15.23 -5.66
CA MET A 433 -27.85 -14.19 -5.68
C MET A 433 -29.23 -14.80 -5.95
N ASP A 434 -29.36 -15.66 -6.96
CA ASP A 434 -30.63 -16.31 -7.32
C ASP A 434 -31.17 -17.19 -6.17
N ARG A 435 -30.29 -17.89 -5.45
CA ARG A 435 -30.69 -18.69 -4.27
C ARG A 435 -31.20 -17.81 -3.12
N LYS A 436 -30.65 -16.63 -2.95
CA LYS A 436 -30.97 -15.74 -1.83
C LYS A 436 -32.17 -14.84 -2.11
N LEU A 437 -32.29 -14.33 -3.33
CA LEU A 437 -33.21 -13.26 -3.72
C LEU A 437 -34.17 -13.66 -4.86
N GLY A 438 -34.04 -14.88 -5.37
CA GLY A 438 -34.79 -15.37 -6.56
C GLY A 438 -34.14 -14.91 -7.88
N PRO A 439 -34.46 -15.62 -9.00
CA PRO A 439 -33.99 -15.27 -10.33
C PRO A 439 -34.51 -13.89 -10.75
N SER A 440 -33.83 -13.28 -11.73
CA SER A 440 -34.19 -11.97 -12.27
C SER A 440 -34.64 -12.11 -13.74
N ASP A 441 -35.64 -11.30 -14.12
CA ASP A 441 -36.26 -11.31 -15.45
C ASP A 441 -35.78 -10.14 -16.34
N ASN A 442 -35.08 -9.17 -15.78
CA ASN A 442 -34.57 -7.98 -16.46
C ASN A 442 -33.32 -7.43 -15.78
N LEU A 443 -32.61 -6.51 -16.46
CA LEU A 443 -31.40 -5.90 -16.00
C LEU A 443 -31.58 -5.14 -14.68
N ASP A 444 -32.66 -4.35 -14.55
CA ASP A 444 -32.89 -3.50 -13.36
C ASP A 444 -33.04 -4.34 -12.11
N ASP A 445 -33.86 -5.41 -12.14
CA ASP A 445 -34.03 -6.33 -11.03
C ASP A 445 -32.71 -7.07 -10.72
N PHE A 446 -31.98 -7.52 -11.74
CA PHE A 446 -30.69 -8.18 -11.58
C PHE A 446 -29.67 -7.27 -10.89
N CYS A 447 -29.48 -6.06 -11.40
CA CYS A 447 -28.53 -5.10 -10.82
C CYS A 447 -28.96 -4.64 -9.42
N LYS A 448 -30.26 -4.44 -9.16
CA LYS A 448 -30.77 -4.09 -7.83
C LYS A 448 -30.48 -5.17 -6.78
N LYS A 449 -30.70 -6.44 -7.13
CA LYS A 449 -30.33 -7.58 -6.26
C LYS A 449 -28.82 -7.66 -6.06
N ALA A 450 -28.06 -7.41 -7.14
CA ALA A 450 -26.60 -7.38 -7.08
C ALA A 450 -26.09 -6.33 -6.11
N GLN A 451 -26.70 -5.13 -6.02
CA GLN A 451 -26.26 -4.11 -5.07
C GLN A 451 -26.40 -4.56 -3.61
N LEU A 452 -27.42 -5.33 -3.25
CA LEU A 452 -27.54 -5.88 -1.91
C LEU A 452 -26.44 -6.92 -1.62
N ILE A 453 -26.19 -7.81 -2.58
CA ILE A 453 -25.10 -8.81 -2.48
C ILE A 453 -23.74 -8.14 -2.37
N ASN A 454 -23.48 -7.12 -3.20
CA ASN A 454 -22.24 -6.33 -3.15
C ASN A 454 -22.03 -5.67 -1.78
N TYR A 455 -23.09 -5.02 -1.25
CA TYR A 455 -23.04 -4.37 0.06
C TYR A 455 -22.70 -5.36 1.18
N GLU A 456 -23.42 -6.48 1.24
CA GLU A 456 -23.23 -7.48 2.29
C GLU A 456 -21.85 -8.13 2.23
N SER A 457 -21.39 -8.50 1.03
CA SER A 457 -20.13 -9.22 0.84
C SER A 457 -18.92 -8.34 1.18
N HIS A 458 -18.89 -7.12 0.65
CA HIS A 458 -17.80 -6.18 0.91
C HIS A 458 -17.75 -5.75 2.38
N ARG A 459 -18.90 -5.51 2.97
CA ARG A 459 -19.01 -5.24 4.41
C ARG A 459 -18.48 -6.41 5.23
N ALA A 460 -18.89 -7.63 4.92
CA ALA A 460 -18.48 -8.83 5.65
C ALA A 460 -16.96 -9.09 5.56
N ILE A 461 -16.33 -8.82 4.42
CA ILE A 461 -14.88 -8.94 4.27
C ILE A 461 -14.18 -8.07 5.31
N PHE A 462 -14.44 -6.76 5.32
CA PHE A 462 -13.74 -5.85 6.23
C PHE A 462 -14.12 -6.07 7.70
N GLU A 463 -15.39 -6.32 8.01
CA GLU A 463 -15.82 -6.61 9.39
C GLU A 463 -15.21 -7.91 9.94
N ALA A 464 -14.97 -8.91 9.09
CA ALA A 464 -14.30 -10.15 9.50
C ALA A 464 -12.85 -9.90 9.95
N TRP A 465 -12.09 -9.09 9.21
CA TRP A 465 -10.75 -8.67 9.64
C TRP A 465 -10.78 -7.77 10.87
N ASN A 466 -11.70 -6.81 10.95
CA ASN A 466 -11.90 -5.97 12.11
C ASN A 466 -12.06 -6.80 13.40
N SER A 467 -12.83 -7.90 13.35
CA SER A 467 -13.09 -8.76 14.51
C SER A 467 -11.83 -9.44 15.08
N LYS A 468 -10.74 -9.44 14.31
CA LYS A 468 -9.44 -10.03 14.67
C LYS A 468 -8.30 -9.01 14.79
N MET A 469 -8.63 -7.71 14.74
CA MET A 469 -7.66 -6.62 14.82
C MET A 469 -6.72 -6.79 16.01
N TRP A 470 -5.41 -6.72 15.75
CA TRP A 470 -4.28 -6.89 16.68
C TRP A 470 -4.15 -8.26 17.36
N ASN A 471 -5.18 -9.11 17.32
CA ASN A 471 -5.06 -10.47 17.82
C ASN A 471 -4.54 -11.43 16.75
N ASP A 472 -4.99 -11.24 15.50
CA ASP A 472 -4.69 -12.15 14.39
C ASP A 472 -4.66 -11.44 13.04
N ALA A 473 -4.99 -10.15 12.99
CA ALA A 473 -5.05 -9.36 11.77
C ALA A 473 -4.48 -7.96 11.96
N SER A 474 -3.79 -7.45 10.94
CA SER A 474 -3.24 -6.10 10.86
C SER A 474 -3.70 -5.31 9.64
N GLY A 475 -4.32 -5.97 8.67
CA GLY A 475 -4.82 -5.28 7.49
C GLY A 475 -5.39 -6.19 6.43
N VAL A 476 -6.18 -5.58 5.53
CA VAL A 476 -6.80 -6.24 4.38
C VAL A 476 -6.93 -5.27 3.21
N LEU A 477 -6.53 -5.73 2.02
CA LEU A 477 -6.64 -4.99 0.77
C LEU A 477 -7.60 -5.72 -0.17
N LEU A 478 -8.62 -5.01 -0.62
CA LEU A 478 -9.62 -5.57 -1.53
C LEU A 478 -9.04 -5.77 -2.93
N TRP A 479 -9.34 -6.88 -3.56
CA TRP A 479 -9.14 -7.13 -4.97
C TRP A 479 -10.46 -6.91 -5.75
N MET A 480 -10.66 -5.83 -6.50
CA MET A 480 -9.84 -4.60 -6.60
C MET A 480 -10.66 -3.42 -6.12
N SER A 481 -10.03 -2.26 -5.90
CA SER A 481 -10.78 -1.07 -5.49
C SER A 481 -11.07 -0.10 -6.63
N HIS A 482 -10.20 -0.05 -7.64
CA HIS A 482 -10.25 0.92 -8.74
C HIS A 482 -10.41 0.24 -10.10
N PRO A 483 -11.42 0.62 -10.91
CA PRO A 483 -11.59 0.11 -12.27
C PRO A 483 -10.73 0.89 -13.26
N ALA A 484 -10.02 0.18 -14.15
CA ALA A 484 -9.28 0.79 -15.25
C ALA A 484 -10.14 1.11 -16.48
N TRP A 485 -11.32 0.50 -16.57
CA TRP A 485 -12.25 0.58 -17.70
C TRP A 485 -13.64 0.10 -17.27
N PRO A 486 -14.70 0.21 -18.11
CA PRO A 486 -16.04 -0.32 -17.81
C PRO A 486 -16.01 -1.84 -17.62
N SER A 487 -15.87 -2.30 -16.37
CA SER A 487 -15.78 -3.71 -15.99
C SER A 487 -16.96 -4.09 -15.08
N MET A 488 -17.35 -5.36 -15.14
CA MET A 488 -18.49 -5.94 -14.41
C MET A 488 -18.11 -6.58 -13.08
N VAL A 489 -16.84 -6.60 -12.70
CA VAL A 489 -16.39 -7.34 -11.51
C VAL A 489 -15.31 -6.61 -10.72
N TRP A 490 -15.28 -6.93 -9.41
CA TRP A 490 -14.25 -6.63 -8.43
C TRP A 490 -14.09 -5.18 -7.95
N GLN A 491 -14.84 -4.19 -8.45
CA GLN A 491 -14.60 -2.80 -8.07
C GLN A 491 -15.44 -2.36 -6.86
N ASN A 492 -14.92 -1.35 -6.12
CA ASN A 492 -15.72 -0.67 -5.11
C ASN A 492 -16.72 0.31 -5.73
N TYR A 493 -16.39 0.89 -6.87
CA TYR A 493 -17.18 1.86 -7.62
C TYR A 493 -16.95 1.66 -9.12
N SER A 494 -17.85 2.13 -9.94
CA SER A 494 -17.82 1.92 -11.40
C SER A 494 -16.82 2.87 -12.08
N SER A 495 -16.45 2.59 -13.34
CA SER A 495 -15.48 3.37 -14.12
C SER A 495 -15.90 4.83 -14.37
N ASN A 496 -17.20 5.12 -14.34
CA ASN A 496 -17.75 6.48 -14.39
C ASN A 496 -17.75 7.20 -13.02
N GLY A 497 -17.24 6.54 -11.96
CA GLY A 497 -17.21 7.07 -10.60
C GLY A 497 -18.49 6.83 -9.79
N GLU A 498 -19.48 6.11 -10.34
CA GLU A 498 -20.71 5.79 -9.62
C GLU A 498 -20.44 4.90 -8.42
N THR A 499 -21.01 5.29 -7.26
CA THR A 499 -20.91 4.57 -6.00
C THR A 499 -22.19 3.80 -5.70
N ALA A 500 -22.06 2.52 -5.38
CA ALA A 500 -23.20 1.63 -5.16
C ALA A 500 -22.94 0.65 -4.00
N GLY A 501 -23.54 -0.54 -4.02
CA GLY A 501 -23.52 -1.47 -2.88
C GLY A 501 -22.12 -1.79 -2.34
N ALA A 502 -21.16 -2.10 -3.22
CA ALA A 502 -19.78 -2.42 -2.82
C ALA A 502 -19.10 -1.25 -2.09
N TYR A 503 -19.28 -0.02 -2.59
CA TYR A 503 -18.74 1.19 -1.99
C TYR A 503 -19.29 1.42 -0.58
N TYR A 504 -20.61 1.42 -0.42
CA TYR A 504 -21.26 1.72 0.87
C TYR A 504 -21.07 0.61 1.90
N GLY A 505 -20.99 -0.66 1.47
CA GLY A 505 -20.66 -1.79 2.34
C GLY A 505 -19.25 -1.64 2.91
N THR A 506 -18.29 -1.32 2.07
CA THR A 506 -16.88 -1.04 2.44
C THR A 506 -16.80 0.18 3.37
N GLN A 507 -17.40 1.31 2.97
CA GLN A 507 -17.40 2.53 3.77
C GLN A 507 -17.95 2.28 5.19
N LYS A 508 -19.03 1.53 5.29
CA LYS A 508 -19.65 1.18 6.58
C LYS A 508 -18.71 0.39 7.48
N ALA A 509 -18.10 -0.67 6.93
CA ALA A 509 -17.19 -1.55 7.68
C ALA A 509 -15.88 -0.87 8.07
N CYS A 510 -15.40 0.07 7.24
CA CYS A 510 -14.13 0.77 7.44
C CYS A 510 -14.23 2.02 8.34
N ARG A 511 -15.38 2.33 8.93
CA ARG A 511 -15.52 3.50 9.83
C ARG A 511 -14.48 3.47 10.93
N PRO A 512 -13.85 4.61 11.27
CA PRO A 512 -12.79 4.67 12.28
C PRO A 512 -13.24 4.23 13.67
N LEU A 513 -14.44 4.64 14.09
CA LEU A 513 -15.18 4.07 15.22
C LEU A 513 -16.38 3.32 14.67
N HIS A 514 -16.39 1.99 14.84
CA HIS A 514 -17.38 1.11 14.25
C HIS A 514 -17.93 0.11 15.26
N ILE A 515 -19.20 -0.21 15.13
CA ILE A 515 -19.85 -1.30 15.87
C ILE A 515 -20.34 -2.34 14.86
N GLN A 516 -20.05 -3.59 15.12
CA GLN A 516 -20.39 -4.71 14.25
C GLN A 516 -20.83 -5.92 15.06
N MET A 517 -21.60 -6.79 14.43
CA MET A 517 -21.93 -8.11 14.96
C MET A 517 -21.24 -9.18 14.13
N GLY A 518 -20.45 -10.04 14.76
CA GLY A 518 -19.78 -11.16 14.10
C GLY A 518 -20.80 -12.15 13.50
N LEU A 519 -20.59 -12.52 12.24
CA LEU A 519 -21.36 -13.53 11.52
C LEU A 519 -20.88 -14.97 11.80
N ASN A 520 -20.27 -15.17 12.96
CA ASN A 520 -19.93 -16.50 13.48
C ASN A 520 -21.05 -17.01 14.41
N SER A 521 -20.92 -18.25 14.90
CA SER A 521 -21.92 -18.88 15.78
C SER A 521 -22.15 -18.17 17.12
N GLN A 522 -21.23 -17.29 17.52
CA GLN A 522 -21.30 -16.59 18.81
C GLN A 522 -22.10 -15.27 18.74
N HIS A 523 -22.32 -14.73 17.54
CA HIS A 523 -22.98 -13.43 17.31
C HIS A 523 -22.48 -12.31 18.24
N LYS A 524 -21.17 -12.30 18.50
CA LYS A 524 -20.52 -11.32 19.36
C LYS A 524 -20.61 -9.93 18.75
N VAL A 525 -20.90 -8.92 19.59
CA VAL A 525 -20.86 -7.52 19.18
C VAL A 525 -19.50 -6.93 19.56
N ASP A 526 -18.80 -6.41 18.57
CA ASP A 526 -17.49 -5.79 18.74
C ASP A 526 -17.59 -4.28 18.49
N ILE A 527 -16.85 -3.50 19.28
CA ILE A 527 -16.59 -2.09 19.04
C ILE A 527 -15.15 -1.99 18.54
N ILE A 528 -14.99 -1.42 17.37
CA ILE A 528 -13.70 -1.29 16.70
C ILE A 528 -13.30 0.18 16.71
N ASN A 529 -12.10 0.46 17.22
CA ASN A 529 -11.48 1.78 17.17
C ASN A 529 -10.16 1.67 16.38
N THR A 530 -10.11 2.31 15.22
CA THR A 530 -8.89 2.42 14.40
C THR A 530 -8.33 3.83 14.40
N THR A 531 -8.66 4.64 15.42
CA THR A 531 -8.10 5.98 15.61
C THR A 531 -7.10 6.00 16.76
N LEU A 532 -6.36 7.09 16.90
CA LEU A 532 -5.49 7.34 18.06
C LEU A 532 -6.25 7.98 19.24
N LYS A 533 -7.58 8.11 19.13
CA LYS A 533 -8.41 8.70 20.16
C LYS A 533 -9.02 7.62 21.06
N GLU A 534 -9.00 7.86 22.36
CA GLU A 534 -9.77 7.09 23.31
C GLU A 534 -11.23 7.59 23.33
N TYR A 535 -12.19 6.66 23.28
CA TYR A 535 -13.60 6.95 23.40
C TYR A 535 -14.13 6.44 24.75
N ARG A 536 -14.81 7.31 25.51
CA ARG A 536 -15.29 7.01 26.86
C ARG A 536 -16.81 7.10 26.95
N ASN A 537 -17.38 6.38 27.92
CA ASN A 537 -18.80 6.42 28.27
C ASN A 537 -19.72 6.10 27.08
N LEU A 538 -19.37 5.13 26.27
CA LEU A 538 -20.19 4.69 25.16
C LEU A 538 -21.40 3.88 25.65
N LYS A 539 -22.50 3.98 24.93
CA LYS A 539 -23.71 3.18 25.14
C LYS A 539 -23.93 2.32 23.89
N VAL A 540 -23.90 1.02 24.06
CA VAL A 540 -24.23 0.04 23.01
C VAL A 540 -25.67 -0.42 23.22
N GLU A 541 -26.46 -0.34 22.17
CA GLU A 541 -27.80 -0.89 22.12
C GLU A 541 -27.88 -1.99 21.05
N VAL A 542 -28.40 -3.13 21.41
CA VAL A 542 -28.67 -4.25 20.51
C VAL A 542 -30.15 -4.50 20.50
N ALA A 543 -30.78 -4.48 19.34
CA ALA A 543 -32.20 -4.76 19.17
C ALA A 543 -32.41 -5.88 18.15
N VAL A 544 -33.32 -6.79 18.44
CA VAL A 544 -33.73 -7.89 17.56
C VAL A 544 -35.15 -7.61 17.10
N TYR A 545 -35.38 -7.73 15.81
CA TYR A 545 -36.65 -7.53 15.15
C TYR A 545 -37.08 -8.80 14.45
N ASP A 546 -38.40 -9.04 14.33
CA ASP A 546 -38.94 -10.06 13.44
C ASP A 546 -38.90 -9.61 11.96
N LYS A 547 -39.34 -10.49 11.05
CA LYS A 547 -39.37 -10.19 9.62
C LYS A 547 -40.38 -9.10 9.24
N GLU A 548 -41.35 -8.82 10.07
CA GLU A 548 -42.32 -7.72 9.93
C GLU A 548 -41.80 -6.38 10.49
N GLY A 549 -40.58 -6.34 11.06
CA GLY A 549 -39.95 -5.14 11.62
C GLY A 549 -40.41 -4.80 13.06
N LYS A 550 -41.11 -5.70 13.74
CA LYS A 550 -41.52 -5.52 15.15
C LYS A 550 -40.35 -5.89 16.07
N LYS A 551 -39.99 -4.99 16.99
CA LYS A 551 -38.94 -5.23 17.98
C LYS A 551 -39.36 -6.36 18.95
N ILE A 552 -38.58 -7.47 18.92
CA ILE A 552 -38.82 -8.63 19.81
C ILE A 552 -38.04 -8.47 21.11
N ARG A 553 -36.79 -7.99 21.03
CA ARG A 553 -35.90 -7.88 22.19
C ARG A 553 -34.95 -6.71 22.01
N SER A 554 -34.54 -6.09 23.10
CA SER A 554 -33.41 -5.18 23.12
C SER A 554 -32.61 -5.31 24.41
N SER A 555 -31.32 -5.00 24.32
CA SER A 555 -30.43 -4.87 25.48
C SER A 555 -29.52 -3.68 25.29
N GLN A 556 -29.09 -3.10 26.42
CA GLN A 556 -28.17 -1.97 26.42
C GLN A 556 -27.00 -2.28 27.33
N GLN A 557 -25.81 -1.89 26.92
CA GLN A 557 -24.61 -2.02 27.72
C GLN A 557 -23.82 -0.70 27.70
N LYS A 558 -23.35 -0.29 28.87
CA LYS A 558 -22.39 0.81 28.98
C LYS A 558 -20.96 0.25 28.79
N VAL A 559 -20.18 0.97 28.02
CA VAL A 559 -18.76 0.66 27.79
C VAL A 559 -17.97 1.86 28.31
N SER A 560 -17.12 1.61 29.30
CA SER A 560 -16.41 2.69 30.00
C SER A 560 -15.43 3.39 29.08
N HIS A 561 -14.67 2.63 28.30
CA HIS A 561 -13.69 3.16 27.33
C HIS A 561 -13.41 2.15 26.22
N VAL A 562 -12.93 2.68 25.09
CA VAL A 562 -12.39 1.95 23.93
C VAL A 562 -11.14 2.69 23.47
N THR A 563 -10.02 2.00 23.49
CA THR A 563 -8.70 2.51 23.08
C THR A 563 -8.35 2.04 21.68
#